data_3ee92ead31e659befb8e04d4753561fc
#
_entry.id   3ee92ead31e659befb8e04d4753561fc
#
_cell.length_a   1.000
_cell.length_b   1.000
_cell.length_c   1.000
_cell.angle_alpha   90.00
_cell.angle_beta   90.00
_cell.angle_gamma   90.00
#
_symmetry.space_group_name_H-M   'P 1'
#
loop_
_entity.id
_entity.type
_entity.pdbx_description
1 polymer ?
#
loop_
_entity_poly.entity_id
_entity_poly.type
_entity_poly.pdbx_seq_one_letter_code
_entity_poly.pdbx_strand_id
1 'polypeptide(L)'
;MAKGKHAPAKGAIREDKVLHPKSRKVAKMHNKEQRKLKLSGKVSVGGQRLQILGEKLLWFQDNLQMYVDDDKKCISASDLVELIQAYIERNESELEQIKLKNSIGSGQFKKRNQYTSRQDQIELAKKTETEEFNGCGFEIPDLLNEDNFKKFIDWNGELRFVQNLKLKRFTKSFLCSFSEAKSSEEDVDINME
;
A
#
# COMPACT_ATOMS: atom_id res chain seq x y z
N MET A 1 24.52 7.17 65.34
CA MET A 1 24.14 5.86 64.70
C MET A 1 22.91 6.07 63.85
N ALA A 2 23.06 6.09 62.52
CA ALA A 2 21.98 6.33 61.57
C ALA A 2 21.30 4.99 61.20
N LYS A 3 19.98 4.87 61.45
CA LYS A 3 19.18 3.73 61.08
C LYS A 3 18.99 3.71 59.55
N GLY A 4 19.59 2.74 58.86
CA GLY A 4 19.38 2.45 57.48
C GLY A 4 17.94 2.02 57.19
N LYS A 5 17.24 2.73 56.28
CA LYS A 5 15.92 2.33 55.74
C LYS A 5 16.12 1.22 54.73
N HIS A 6 15.77 -0.02 55.10
CA HIS A 6 15.66 -1.13 54.16
C HIS A 6 14.58 -0.83 53.09
N ALA A 7 14.98 -0.74 51.88
CA ALA A 7 14.02 -0.73 50.72
C ALA A 7 13.41 -2.15 50.59
N PRO A 8 12.09 -2.30 50.38
CA PRO A 8 11.48 -3.59 50.19
C PRO A 8 11.89 -4.19 48.85
N ALA A 9 12.28 -5.48 48.88
CA ALA A 9 12.66 -6.24 47.69
C ALA A 9 11.51 -6.27 46.66
N LYS A 10 11.82 -5.90 45.43
CA LYS A 10 10.95 -6.07 44.25
C LYS A 10 10.88 -7.58 43.97
N GLY A 11 9.75 -8.24 44.24
CA GLY A 11 9.60 -9.64 43.85
C GLY A 11 8.50 -10.45 44.57
N ALA A 12 7.67 -9.84 45.38
CA ALA A 12 6.48 -10.56 45.90
C ALA A 12 5.39 -10.52 44.80
N ILE A 13 5.08 -11.70 44.23
CA ILE A 13 3.87 -11.93 43.43
C ILE A 13 2.69 -11.63 44.40
N ARG A 14 2.10 -10.44 44.18
CA ARG A 14 0.89 -10.07 44.91
C ARG A 14 -0.22 -10.94 44.34
N GLU A 15 -0.73 -11.88 45.14
CA GLU A 15 -1.97 -12.58 44.85
C GLU A 15 -3.03 -11.54 44.49
N ASP A 16 -3.53 -11.61 43.27
CA ASP A 16 -4.53 -10.65 42.78
C ASP A 16 -5.79 -10.81 43.60
N LYS A 17 -6.06 -9.88 44.51
CA LYS A 17 -7.28 -9.84 45.29
C LYS A 17 -8.48 -9.86 44.34
N VAL A 18 -9.29 -10.91 44.48
CA VAL A 18 -10.53 -11.03 43.70
C VAL A 18 -11.40 -9.80 43.95
N LEU A 19 -11.57 -8.99 42.92
CA LEU A 19 -12.33 -7.75 42.97
C LEU A 19 -13.80 -8.03 42.70
N HIS A 20 -14.67 -7.38 43.46
CA HIS A 20 -16.12 -7.52 43.23
C HIS A 20 -16.49 -7.03 41.80
N PRO A 21 -17.31 -7.80 41.04
CA PRO A 21 -17.63 -7.49 39.64
C PRO A 21 -18.19 -6.08 39.40
N LYS A 22 -18.97 -5.54 40.32
CA LYS A 22 -19.58 -4.19 40.26
C LYS A 22 -18.71 -3.09 40.89
N SER A 23 -17.44 -3.36 41.21
CA SER A 23 -16.58 -2.34 41.82
C SER A 23 -16.12 -1.32 40.79
N ARG A 24 -15.95 -0.04 41.20
CA ARG A 24 -15.41 1.04 40.34
C ARG A 24 -14.02 0.68 39.78
N LYS A 25 -13.26 -0.15 40.48
CA LYS A 25 -11.93 -0.58 40.06
C LYS A 25 -12.02 -1.53 38.87
N VAL A 26 -12.96 -2.49 38.90
CA VAL A 26 -13.23 -3.42 37.79
C VAL A 26 -13.71 -2.65 36.57
N ALA A 27 -14.64 -1.69 36.73
CA ALA A 27 -15.11 -0.84 35.63
C ALA A 27 -13.95 -0.04 34.98
N LYS A 28 -13.03 0.52 35.79
CA LYS A 28 -11.83 1.21 35.26
C LYS A 28 -10.88 0.26 34.52
N MET A 29 -10.69 -0.96 35.04
CA MET A 29 -9.84 -1.97 34.37
C MET A 29 -10.45 -2.37 33.02
N HIS A 30 -11.75 -2.68 33.00
CA HIS A 30 -12.48 -3.00 31.78
C HIS A 30 -12.40 -1.88 30.73
N ASN A 31 -12.63 -0.64 31.14
CA ASN A 31 -12.52 0.51 30.21
C ASN A 31 -11.09 0.69 29.67
N LYS A 32 -10.08 0.45 30.53
CA LYS A 32 -8.66 0.48 30.11
C LYS A 32 -8.35 -0.62 29.11
N GLU A 33 -8.88 -1.80 29.31
CA GLU A 33 -8.71 -2.97 28.44
C GLU A 33 -9.40 -2.73 27.08
N GLN A 34 -10.64 -2.28 27.09
CA GLN A 34 -11.38 -1.89 25.89
C GLN A 34 -10.63 -0.82 25.08
N ARG A 35 -10.08 0.19 25.76
CA ARG A 35 -9.25 1.22 25.10
C ARG A 35 -7.98 0.62 24.47
N LYS A 36 -7.32 -0.31 25.20
CA LYS A 36 -6.12 -1.00 24.69
C LYS A 36 -6.44 -1.82 23.44
N LEU A 37 -7.56 -2.57 23.45
CA LEU A 37 -8.02 -3.34 22.29
C LEU A 37 -8.33 -2.45 21.09
N LYS A 38 -9.03 -1.32 21.30
CA LYS A 38 -9.30 -0.34 20.23
C LYS A 38 -8.02 0.28 19.65
N LEU A 39 -7.05 0.57 20.48
CA LEU A 39 -5.76 1.12 20.04
C LEU A 39 -4.95 0.08 19.28
N SER A 40 -4.87 -1.17 19.77
CA SER A 40 -4.15 -2.24 19.06
C SER A 40 -4.77 -2.54 17.69
N GLY A 41 -6.12 -2.54 17.59
CA GLY A 41 -6.82 -2.67 16.33
C GLY A 41 -6.49 -1.54 15.33
N LYS A 42 -6.45 -0.29 15.80
CA LYS A 42 -6.06 0.85 14.93
C LYS A 42 -4.61 0.75 14.45
N VAL A 43 -3.69 0.36 15.32
CA VAL A 43 -2.27 0.18 14.97
C VAL A 43 -2.11 -0.96 13.95
N SER A 44 -2.84 -2.07 14.13
CA SER A 44 -2.83 -3.19 13.18
C SER A 44 -3.34 -2.77 11.80
N VAL A 45 -4.48 -2.08 11.72
CA VAL A 45 -5.03 -1.59 10.43
C VAL A 45 -4.09 -0.59 9.76
N GLY A 46 -3.48 0.33 10.53
CA GLY A 46 -2.49 1.27 10.01
C GLY A 46 -1.24 0.56 9.47
N GLY A 47 -0.76 -0.44 10.17
CA GLY A 47 0.36 -1.27 9.73
C GLY A 47 0.07 -2.03 8.44
N GLN A 48 -1.12 -2.61 8.31
CA GLN A 48 -1.54 -3.31 7.09
C GLN A 48 -1.62 -2.36 5.88
N ARG A 49 -2.19 -1.17 6.06
CA ARG A 49 -2.23 -0.16 4.98
C ARG A 49 -0.84 0.24 4.52
N LEU A 50 0.07 0.46 5.46
CA LEU A 50 1.45 0.82 5.15
C LEU A 50 2.18 -0.33 4.42
N GLN A 51 1.91 -1.57 4.81
CA GLN A 51 2.45 -2.75 4.15
C GLN A 51 1.95 -2.85 2.70
N ILE A 52 0.64 -2.73 2.46
CA ILE A 52 0.05 -2.75 1.12
C ILE A 52 0.65 -1.63 0.25
N LEU A 53 0.80 -0.43 0.82
CA LEU A 53 1.46 0.67 0.11
C LEU A 53 2.92 0.33 -0.21
N GLY A 54 3.66 -0.24 0.73
CA GLY A 54 5.05 -0.65 0.51
C GLY A 54 5.21 -1.70 -0.59
N GLU A 55 4.35 -2.73 -0.59
CA GLU A 55 4.32 -3.75 -1.65
C GLU A 55 4.02 -3.14 -3.02
N LYS A 56 3.08 -2.20 -3.07
CA LYS A 56 2.78 -1.43 -4.28
C LYS A 56 4.01 -0.64 -4.77
N LEU A 57 4.67 0.08 -3.87
CA LEU A 57 5.85 0.89 -4.21
C LEU A 57 7.03 0.03 -4.68
N LEU A 58 7.27 -1.12 -4.06
CA LEU A 58 8.30 -2.07 -4.49
C LEU A 58 8.02 -2.57 -5.91
N TRP A 59 6.78 -2.92 -6.21
CA TRP A 59 6.41 -3.32 -7.57
C TRP A 59 6.70 -2.22 -8.59
N PHE A 60 6.38 -0.97 -8.26
CA PHE A 60 6.70 0.18 -9.13
C PHE A 60 8.21 0.36 -9.31
N GLN A 61 8.99 0.21 -8.25
CA GLN A 61 10.46 0.32 -8.31
C GLN A 61 11.07 -0.77 -9.20
N ASP A 62 10.61 -2.02 -9.07
CA ASP A 62 11.10 -3.15 -9.85
C ASP A 62 10.79 -2.99 -11.35
N ASN A 63 9.62 -2.45 -11.69
CA ASN A 63 9.18 -2.30 -13.08
C ASN A 63 9.61 -0.96 -13.70
N LEU A 64 10.00 0.02 -12.89
CA LEU A 64 10.42 1.33 -13.36
C LEU A 64 11.65 1.27 -14.29
N GLN A 65 12.54 0.32 -14.06
CA GLN A 65 13.78 0.15 -14.84
C GLN A 65 13.51 -0.13 -16.34
N MET A 66 12.32 -0.62 -16.69
CA MET A 66 11.94 -0.87 -18.08
C MET A 66 11.61 0.42 -18.85
N TYR A 67 11.29 1.51 -18.14
CA TYR A 67 10.82 2.78 -18.70
C TYR A 67 11.85 3.91 -18.57
N VAL A 68 12.97 3.63 -17.92
CA VAL A 68 14.02 4.60 -17.65
C VAL A 68 15.28 4.23 -18.41
N ASP A 69 15.67 5.10 -19.32
CA ASP A 69 17.02 5.07 -19.93
C ASP A 69 18.01 5.75 -18.97
N ASP A 70 19.27 5.35 -18.99
CA ASP A 70 20.32 5.85 -18.09
C ASP A 70 20.48 7.38 -18.09
N ASP A 71 20.06 8.05 -19.19
CA ASP A 71 20.12 9.50 -19.35
C ASP A 71 18.85 10.24 -18.90
N LYS A 72 17.74 9.53 -18.63
CA LYS A 72 16.48 10.15 -18.23
C LYS A 72 16.46 10.43 -16.72
N LYS A 73 16.23 11.69 -16.36
CA LYS A 73 16.12 12.15 -14.97
C LYS A 73 14.73 11.99 -14.36
N CYS A 74 13.72 11.73 -15.15
CA CYS A 74 12.33 11.52 -14.75
C CYS A 74 11.59 10.70 -15.80
N ILE A 75 10.44 10.12 -15.41
CA ILE A 75 9.58 9.35 -16.32
C ILE A 75 8.68 10.30 -17.14
N SER A 76 8.33 9.90 -18.37
CA SER A 76 7.33 10.60 -19.17
C SER A 76 5.91 10.35 -18.62
N ALA A 77 4.98 11.28 -18.90
CA ALA A 77 3.59 11.09 -18.47
C ALA A 77 2.91 9.92 -19.22
N SER A 78 3.26 9.68 -20.49
CA SER A 78 2.80 8.52 -21.27
C SER A 78 3.29 7.21 -20.66
N ASP A 79 4.59 7.11 -20.35
CA ASP A 79 5.21 5.93 -19.77
C ASP A 79 4.62 5.63 -18.35
N LEU A 80 4.28 6.72 -17.63
CA LEU A 80 3.63 6.59 -16.33
C LEU A 80 2.20 6.01 -16.44
N VAL A 81 1.44 6.37 -17.49
CA VAL A 81 0.13 5.77 -17.76
C VAL A 81 0.28 4.28 -18.04
N GLU A 82 1.23 3.89 -18.88
CA GLU A 82 1.50 2.48 -19.22
C GLU A 82 1.93 1.69 -17.97
N LEU A 83 2.80 2.25 -17.15
CA LEU A 83 3.26 1.64 -15.92
C LEU A 83 2.10 1.42 -14.92
N ILE A 84 1.18 2.38 -14.78
CA ILE A 84 -0.01 2.22 -13.94
C ILE A 84 -0.95 1.14 -14.51
N GLN A 85 -1.13 1.10 -15.82
CA GLN A 85 -1.95 0.06 -16.47
C GLN A 85 -1.34 -1.34 -16.27
N ALA A 86 -0.03 -1.48 -16.46
CA ALA A 86 0.68 -2.72 -16.19
C ALA A 86 0.52 -3.18 -14.72
N TYR A 87 0.52 -2.24 -13.77
CA TYR A 87 0.24 -2.56 -12.38
C TYR A 87 -1.18 -3.11 -12.16
N ILE A 88 -2.19 -2.50 -12.77
CA ILE A 88 -3.60 -2.94 -12.67
C ILE A 88 -3.77 -4.33 -13.28
N GLU A 89 -3.01 -4.65 -14.34
CA GLU A 89 -3.07 -5.92 -15.06
C GLU A 89 -2.11 -7.00 -14.53
N ARG A 90 -1.32 -6.69 -13.47
CA ARG A 90 -0.26 -7.58 -12.92
C ARG A 90 -0.70 -9.01 -12.62
N ASN A 91 -1.97 -9.22 -12.31
CA ASN A 91 -2.54 -10.53 -11.95
C ASN A 91 -3.35 -11.19 -13.07
N GLU A 92 -3.31 -10.66 -14.30
CA GLU A 92 -4.10 -11.19 -15.43
C GLU A 92 -3.72 -12.64 -15.76
N SER A 93 -2.42 -12.95 -15.75
CA SER A 93 -1.90 -14.30 -16.00
C SER A 93 -2.40 -15.31 -14.96
N GLU A 94 -2.44 -14.92 -13.68
CA GLU A 94 -3.00 -15.76 -12.61
C GLU A 94 -4.51 -15.99 -12.83
N LEU A 95 -5.21 -14.95 -13.22
CA LEU A 95 -6.65 -15.00 -13.48
C LEU A 95 -6.97 -15.93 -14.68
N GLU A 96 -6.19 -15.87 -15.74
CA GLU A 96 -6.30 -16.78 -16.88
C GLU A 96 -6.04 -18.24 -16.49
N GLN A 97 -5.00 -18.50 -15.68
CA GLN A 97 -4.71 -19.83 -15.17
C GLN A 97 -5.84 -20.38 -14.29
N ILE A 98 -6.47 -19.54 -13.47
CA ILE A 98 -7.62 -19.92 -12.64
C ILE A 98 -8.81 -20.26 -13.55
N LYS A 99 -9.11 -19.44 -14.55
CA LYS A 99 -10.18 -19.67 -15.52
C LYS A 99 -9.93 -20.98 -16.28
N LEU A 100 -8.71 -21.23 -16.73
CA LEU A 100 -8.35 -22.48 -17.41
C LEU A 100 -8.53 -23.70 -16.50
N LYS A 101 -8.05 -23.65 -15.26
CA LYS A 101 -8.24 -24.74 -14.29
C LYS A 101 -9.70 -25.01 -13.98
N ASN A 102 -10.53 -23.98 -13.90
CA ASN A 102 -11.96 -24.10 -13.70
C ASN A 102 -12.68 -24.70 -14.92
N SER A 103 -12.20 -24.43 -16.15
CA SER A 103 -12.77 -25.00 -17.37
C SER A 103 -12.47 -26.48 -17.55
N ILE A 104 -11.26 -26.92 -17.20
CA ILE A 104 -10.82 -28.32 -17.30
C ILE A 104 -11.56 -29.23 -16.29
N GLY A 105 -11.97 -28.67 -15.15
CA GLY A 105 -12.67 -29.40 -14.07
C GLY A 105 -14.19 -29.61 -14.27
N SER A 106 -14.76 -29.26 -15.42
CA SER A 106 -16.22 -29.24 -15.63
C SER A 106 -16.84 -30.61 -15.98
N GLY A 107 -16.20 -31.75 -15.67
CA GLY A 107 -16.80 -33.08 -15.72
C GLY A 107 -17.85 -33.27 -14.61
N GLN A 108 -18.73 -34.32 -14.76
CA GLN A 108 -19.94 -34.63 -13.97
C GLN A 108 -19.88 -34.50 -12.42
N PHE A 109 -18.71 -34.29 -11.87
CA PHE A 109 -18.53 -33.93 -10.46
C PHE A 109 -18.11 -32.45 -10.40
N LYS A 110 -19.08 -31.53 -10.26
CA LYS A 110 -18.82 -30.12 -9.88
C LYS A 110 -18.08 -30.10 -8.56
N LYS A 111 -16.76 -30.29 -8.59
CA LYS A 111 -15.90 -29.93 -7.46
C LYS A 111 -16.13 -28.44 -7.22
N ARG A 112 -16.47 -28.07 -6.00
CA ARG A 112 -16.52 -26.68 -5.53
C ARG A 112 -15.30 -25.98 -6.10
N ASN A 113 -15.51 -24.90 -6.88
CA ASN A 113 -14.43 -24.13 -7.46
C ASN A 113 -13.50 -23.65 -6.33
N GLN A 114 -12.38 -24.32 -6.17
CA GLN A 114 -11.44 -24.09 -5.06
C GLN A 114 -10.80 -22.70 -5.15
N TYR A 115 -10.79 -22.13 -6.35
CA TYR A 115 -10.12 -20.85 -6.65
C TYR A 115 -11.07 -19.66 -6.77
N THR A 116 -12.37 -19.83 -6.55
CA THR A 116 -13.38 -18.74 -6.72
C THR A 116 -13.04 -17.55 -5.81
N SER A 117 -12.70 -17.80 -4.55
CA SER A 117 -12.37 -16.71 -3.63
C SER A 117 -11.13 -15.91 -4.07
N ARG A 118 -10.13 -16.56 -4.65
CA ARG A 118 -8.94 -15.87 -5.16
C ARG A 118 -9.25 -15.10 -6.44
N GLN A 119 -10.05 -15.67 -7.32
CA GLN A 119 -10.55 -15.01 -8.51
C GLN A 119 -11.32 -13.74 -8.15
N ASP A 120 -12.29 -13.84 -7.24
CA ASP A 120 -13.09 -12.70 -6.77
C ASP A 120 -12.22 -11.59 -6.16
N GLN A 121 -11.17 -11.96 -5.40
CA GLN A 121 -10.24 -11.00 -4.85
C GLN A 121 -9.46 -10.23 -5.93
N ILE A 122 -8.97 -10.93 -6.96
CA ILE A 122 -8.21 -10.32 -8.06
C ILE A 122 -9.14 -9.41 -8.88
N GLU A 123 -10.34 -9.88 -9.21
CA GLU A 123 -11.31 -9.10 -9.97
C GLU A 123 -11.76 -7.84 -9.22
N LEU A 124 -11.99 -7.95 -7.90
CA LEU A 124 -12.33 -6.82 -7.06
C LEU A 124 -11.19 -5.81 -6.97
N ALA A 125 -9.94 -6.29 -6.78
CA ALA A 125 -8.76 -5.43 -6.74
C ALA A 125 -8.59 -4.69 -8.07
N LYS A 126 -8.64 -5.38 -9.21
CA LYS A 126 -8.56 -4.79 -10.55
C LYS A 126 -9.63 -3.73 -10.77
N LYS A 127 -10.88 -4.02 -10.39
CA LYS A 127 -11.98 -3.08 -10.51
C LYS A 127 -11.75 -1.82 -9.66
N THR A 128 -11.38 -1.98 -8.40
CA THR A 128 -11.13 -0.87 -7.49
C THR A 128 -9.98 0.00 -7.97
N GLU A 129 -8.86 -0.59 -8.38
CA GLU A 129 -7.68 0.11 -8.89
C GLU A 129 -8.00 0.87 -10.19
N THR A 130 -8.83 0.29 -11.08
CA THR A 130 -9.29 0.95 -12.30
C THR A 130 -10.20 2.14 -11.99
N GLU A 131 -11.13 1.98 -11.04
CA GLU A 131 -12.01 3.07 -10.59
C GLU A 131 -11.23 4.20 -9.92
N GLU A 132 -10.21 3.87 -9.12
CA GLU A 132 -9.30 4.85 -8.53
C GLU A 132 -8.55 5.63 -9.61
N PHE A 133 -7.98 4.96 -10.60
CA PHE A 133 -7.22 5.60 -11.67
C PHE A 133 -8.07 6.51 -12.55
N ASN A 134 -9.31 6.10 -12.84
CA ASN A 134 -10.22 6.91 -13.67
C ASN A 134 -10.90 8.04 -12.88
N GLY A 135 -11.04 7.90 -11.55
CA GLY A 135 -11.82 8.83 -10.70
C GLY A 135 -10.98 9.69 -9.78
N CYS A 136 -10.74 9.19 -8.56
CA CYS A 136 -10.10 9.98 -7.50
C CYS A 136 -8.58 10.09 -7.61
N GLY A 137 -7.97 9.35 -8.51
CA GLY A 137 -6.53 9.31 -8.73
C GLY A 137 -5.84 8.17 -7.98
N PHE A 138 -4.89 7.56 -8.68
CA PHE A 138 -4.07 6.46 -8.19
C PHE A 138 -2.85 7.02 -7.43
N GLU A 139 -2.66 6.61 -6.18
CA GLU A 139 -1.63 7.15 -5.30
C GLU A 139 -0.31 6.43 -5.51
N ILE A 140 0.68 7.16 -6.04
CA ILE A 140 2.05 6.72 -6.30
C ILE A 140 3.04 7.86 -6.01
N PRO A 141 4.36 7.60 -5.92
CA PRO A 141 5.36 8.66 -5.84
C PRO A 141 5.28 9.59 -7.07
N ASP A 142 5.55 10.85 -6.87
CA ASP A 142 5.63 11.83 -7.97
C ASP A 142 6.90 11.56 -8.79
N LEU A 143 6.79 10.73 -9.83
CA LEU A 143 7.88 10.32 -10.71
C LEU A 143 8.15 11.33 -11.84
N LEU A 144 7.28 12.32 -11.99
CA LEU A 144 7.49 13.43 -12.93
C LEU A 144 8.48 14.47 -12.40
N ASN A 145 8.77 14.45 -11.09
CA ASN A 145 9.70 15.34 -10.43
C ASN A 145 11.05 14.65 -10.22
N GLU A 146 12.15 15.25 -10.74
CA GLU A 146 13.50 14.68 -10.67
C GLU A 146 13.97 14.37 -9.25
N ASP A 147 13.74 15.26 -8.29
CA ASP A 147 14.21 15.08 -6.92
C ASP A 147 13.53 13.90 -6.23
N ASN A 148 12.22 13.73 -6.48
CA ASN A 148 11.46 12.65 -5.90
C ASN A 148 11.72 11.33 -6.61
N PHE A 149 11.95 11.38 -7.92
CA PHE A 149 12.35 10.25 -8.75
C PHE A 149 13.68 9.63 -8.25
N LYS A 150 14.71 10.44 -8.04
CA LYS A 150 15.99 10.01 -7.48
C LYS A 150 15.83 9.37 -6.10
N LYS A 151 15.06 10.02 -5.21
CA LYS A 151 14.75 9.48 -3.88
C LYS A 151 14.01 8.17 -3.91
N PHE A 152 13.16 7.96 -4.93
CA PHE A 152 12.43 6.73 -5.10
C PHE A 152 13.31 5.59 -5.62
N ILE A 153 14.23 5.86 -6.52
CA ILE A 153 15.22 4.87 -6.99
C ILE A 153 16.16 4.46 -5.84
N ASP A 154 16.63 5.44 -5.05
CA ASP A 154 17.52 5.20 -3.90
C ASP A 154 16.83 4.55 -2.71
N TRP A 155 15.50 4.42 -2.75
CA TRP A 155 14.73 3.85 -1.66
C TRP A 155 15.00 2.34 -1.53
N ASN A 156 15.39 1.90 -0.32
CA ASN A 156 15.75 0.51 -0.01
C ASN A 156 14.57 -0.42 0.31
N GLY A 157 13.34 -0.03 0.06
CA GLY A 157 12.13 -0.82 0.37
C GLY A 157 11.68 -0.76 1.83
N GLU A 158 12.37 -0.05 2.72
CA GLU A 158 11.95 0.04 4.11
C GLU A 158 10.73 0.98 4.28
N LEU A 159 9.68 0.44 4.91
CA LEU A 159 8.43 1.18 5.16
C LEU A 159 8.62 2.45 6.01
N ARG A 160 9.68 2.52 6.82
CA ARG A 160 10.00 3.71 7.64
C ARG A 160 10.30 4.94 6.80
N PHE A 161 10.87 4.75 5.61
CA PHE A 161 11.30 5.85 4.74
C PHE A 161 10.26 6.23 3.68
N VAL A 162 9.12 5.52 3.61
CA VAL A 162 8.01 5.87 2.71
C VAL A 162 7.51 7.30 2.94
N GLN A 163 7.54 7.78 4.18
CA GLN A 163 7.17 9.16 4.52
C GLN A 163 8.10 10.24 3.91
N ASN A 164 9.29 9.88 3.44
CA ASN A 164 10.22 10.78 2.76
C ASN A 164 9.90 10.93 1.27
N LEU A 165 9.08 10.03 0.72
CA LEU A 165 8.62 10.06 -0.65
C LEU A 165 7.38 10.96 -0.75
N LYS A 166 7.38 11.87 -1.72
CA LYS A 166 6.19 12.68 -2.03
C LYS A 166 5.23 11.85 -2.85
N LEU A 167 4.15 11.39 -2.22
CA LEU A 167 3.07 10.69 -2.90
C LEU A 167 2.13 11.70 -3.53
N LYS A 168 1.67 11.41 -4.74
CA LYS A 168 0.71 12.20 -5.50
C LYS A 168 -0.34 11.29 -6.13
N ARG A 169 -1.54 11.82 -6.30
CA ARG A 169 -2.62 11.10 -6.95
C ARG A 169 -2.69 11.50 -8.42
N PHE A 170 -2.53 10.52 -9.28
CA PHE A 170 -2.59 10.69 -10.72
C PHE A 170 -3.87 10.07 -11.27
N THR A 171 -4.65 10.86 -11.98
CA THR A 171 -5.79 10.37 -12.77
C THR A 171 -5.36 10.20 -14.24
N LYS A 172 -6.05 9.32 -14.95
CA LYS A 172 -5.80 9.11 -16.37
C LYS A 172 -5.98 10.41 -17.16
N SER A 173 -7.03 11.18 -16.87
CA SER A 173 -7.30 12.46 -17.52
C SER A 173 -6.20 13.50 -17.29
N PHE A 174 -5.67 13.59 -16.06
CA PHE A 174 -4.57 14.50 -15.73
C PHE A 174 -3.30 14.14 -16.52
N LEU A 175 -2.93 12.86 -16.58
CA LEU A 175 -1.72 12.42 -17.29
C LEU A 175 -1.84 12.61 -18.80
N CYS A 176 -3.01 12.33 -19.38
CA CYS A 176 -3.24 12.58 -20.80
C CYS A 176 -3.13 14.08 -21.15
N SER A 177 -3.77 14.97 -20.39
CA SER A 177 -3.66 16.41 -20.63
C SER A 177 -2.25 16.94 -20.40
N PHE A 178 -1.50 16.37 -19.47
CA PHE A 178 -0.11 16.75 -19.20
C PHE A 178 0.85 16.31 -20.33
N SER A 179 0.60 15.16 -20.96
CA SER A 179 1.38 14.71 -22.13
C SER A 179 1.12 15.58 -23.34
N GLU A 180 -0.14 15.98 -23.58
CA GLU A 180 -0.52 16.86 -24.69
C GLU A 180 0.06 18.27 -24.53
N ALA A 181 0.12 18.80 -23.31
CA ALA A 181 0.70 20.11 -23.02
C ALA A 181 2.22 20.15 -23.31
N LYS A 182 2.96 19.08 -22.94
CA LYS A 182 4.41 19.01 -23.23
C LYS A 182 4.71 18.86 -24.71
N SER A 183 3.95 18.08 -25.47
CA SER A 183 4.16 17.93 -26.90
C SER A 183 3.93 19.24 -27.65
N SER A 184 3.01 20.08 -27.19
CA SER A 184 2.77 21.41 -27.82
C SER A 184 3.85 22.45 -27.49
N GLU A 185 4.60 22.32 -26.40
CA GLU A 185 5.74 23.19 -26.07
C GLU A 185 6.98 22.82 -26.88
N GLU A 186 7.25 21.54 -27.14
CA GLU A 186 8.36 21.08 -27.96
C GLU A 186 8.21 21.45 -29.44
N ASP A 187 6.98 21.48 -29.98
CA ASP A 187 6.70 21.86 -31.37
C ASP A 187 6.85 23.37 -31.64
N VAL A 188 6.82 24.21 -30.61
CA VAL A 188 6.98 25.67 -30.75
C VAL A 188 8.44 26.08 -30.87
N ASP A 189 9.36 25.36 -30.19
CA ASP A 189 10.80 25.68 -30.22
C ASP A 189 11.47 25.30 -31.55
N ILE A 190 10.91 24.37 -32.33
CA ILE A 190 11.44 23.92 -33.62
C ILE A 190 11.12 24.94 -34.74
N ASN A 191 10.13 25.81 -34.59
CA ASN A 191 9.71 26.78 -35.60
C ASN A 191 10.32 28.18 -35.41
N MET A 192 11.25 28.38 -34.48
CA MET A 192 11.91 29.67 -34.24
C MET A 192 13.42 29.69 -34.58
N GLU A 193 13.96 28.70 -35.30
CA GLU A 193 15.27 28.74 -35.96
C GLU A 193 15.07 28.91 -37.51
#